data_d84e8c449d23e7680f85a82f49ef9274
#
_entry.id   d84e8c449d23e7680f85a82f49ef9274
#
_cell.length_a   1.000
_cell.length_b   1.000
_cell.length_c   1.000
_cell.angle_alpha   90.00
_cell.angle_beta   90.00
_cell.angle_gamma   90.00
#
_symmetry.space_group_name_H-M   'P 1'
#
loop_
_entity.id
_entity.type
_entity.pdbx_description
1 polymer ?
#
loop_
_entity_poly.entity_id
_entity_poly.type
_entity_poly.pdbx_seq_one_letter_code
_entity_poly.pdbx_strand_id
1 'polypeptide(L)'
;MQRRHRKKLPMIWLMTDERVDESALLAAVARLPKGRAGIIFRHYRTAASERRALFDRIARMARGRRLLLMLGGTAMQAQAWGADGWHGRDRRRAAKPLLHSRPVHDWREMVQAAHFSADFILLSPLFRTRSHPGSRILGRKGFAALARLARMPVIALGGVRTAHHGMLTGIGASGWAAIDGLSL
;
A
#
# COMPACT_ATOMS: atom_id res chain seq x y z
N MET A 1 -3.18 18.34 -20.93
CA MET A 1 -2.98 17.17 -20.05
C MET A 1 -1.67 17.37 -19.28
N GLN A 2 -1.75 17.97 -18.07
CA GLN A 2 -0.57 18.30 -17.28
C GLN A 2 0.09 17.01 -16.78
N ARG A 3 1.36 16.78 -17.15
CA ARG A 3 2.20 15.75 -16.54
C ARG A 3 2.39 16.11 -15.07
N ARG A 4 1.65 15.44 -14.17
CA ARG A 4 1.93 15.47 -12.73
C ARG A 4 3.39 15.09 -12.54
N HIS A 5 4.18 15.92 -11.85
CA HIS A 5 5.48 15.53 -11.35
C HIS A 5 5.30 14.28 -10.48
N ARG A 6 5.48 13.10 -11.07
CA ARG A 6 5.43 11.82 -10.34
C ARG A 6 6.60 11.80 -9.38
N LYS A 7 6.35 12.13 -8.10
CA LYS A 7 7.29 11.72 -7.05
C LYS A 7 7.54 10.23 -7.25
N LYS A 8 8.80 9.83 -7.32
CA LYS A 8 9.18 8.41 -7.51
C LYS A 8 8.54 7.60 -6.38
N LEU A 9 7.66 6.65 -6.73
CA LEU A 9 6.98 5.83 -5.72
C LEU A 9 8.01 4.99 -4.95
N PRO A 10 7.86 4.83 -3.63
CA PRO A 10 8.67 3.91 -2.86
C PRO A 10 8.56 2.48 -3.37
N MET A 11 9.67 1.75 -3.30
CA MET A 11 9.67 0.32 -3.62
C MET A 11 9.18 -0.54 -2.46
N ILE A 12 9.24 -0.03 -1.23
CA ILE A 12 8.90 -0.76 0.00
C ILE A 12 7.71 -0.10 0.66
N TRP A 13 6.69 -0.89 1.00
CA TRP A 13 5.47 -0.42 1.64
C TRP A 13 5.15 -1.26 2.88
N LEU A 14 4.99 -0.61 4.02
CA LEU A 14 4.43 -1.23 5.22
C LEU A 14 2.90 -1.08 5.18
N MET A 15 2.18 -2.19 5.19
CA MET A 15 0.74 -2.17 5.44
C MET A 15 0.49 -2.42 6.93
N THR A 16 -0.16 -1.49 7.61
CA THR A 16 -0.47 -1.68 9.03
C THR A 16 -1.61 -2.68 9.22
N ASP A 17 -1.60 -3.38 10.35
CA ASP A 17 -2.62 -4.35 10.70
C ASP A 17 -2.91 -4.28 12.20
N GLU A 18 -4.19 -4.26 12.56
CA GLU A 18 -4.66 -4.15 13.97
C GLU A 18 -4.31 -5.37 14.83
N ARG A 19 -3.87 -6.47 14.22
CA ARG A 19 -3.37 -7.66 14.94
C ARG A 19 -1.94 -7.51 15.44
N VAL A 20 -1.23 -6.50 14.94
CA VAL A 20 0.14 -6.19 15.35
C VAL A 20 0.07 -5.23 16.53
N ASP A 21 0.78 -5.54 17.59
CA ASP A 21 0.91 -4.66 18.75
C ASP A 21 1.43 -3.29 18.34
N GLU A 22 0.95 -2.24 19.00
CA GLU A 22 1.27 -0.87 18.64
C GLU A 22 2.75 -0.56 18.77
N SER A 23 3.42 -1.07 19.80
CA SER A 23 4.86 -0.86 20.01
C SER A 23 5.67 -1.50 18.89
N ALA A 24 5.32 -2.73 18.49
CA ALA A 24 5.92 -3.43 17.36
C ALA A 24 5.69 -2.71 16.04
N LEU A 25 4.48 -2.15 15.83
CA LEU A 25 4.15 -1.35 14.65
C LEU A 25 5.02 -0.08 14.58
N LEU A 26 5.12 0.67 15.67
CA LEU A 26 5.93 1.89 15.72
C LEU A 26 7.42 1.57 15.52
N ALA A 27 7.91 0.47 16.09
CA ALA A 27 9.27 0.00 15.85
C ALA A 27 9.49 -0.37 14.37
N ALA A 28 8.50 -1.00 13.71
CA ALA A 28 8.58 -1.30 12.28
C ALA A 28 8.64 -0.01 11.44
N VAL A 29 7.84 1.00 11.76
CA VAL A 29 7.88 2.33 11.12
C VAL A 29 9.25 2.98 11.30
N ALA A 30 9.84 2.89 12.50
CA ALA A 30 11.16 3.44 12.78
C ALA A 30 12.29 2.78 11.98
N ARG A 31 12.15 1.50 11.61
CA ARG A 31 13.14 0.75 10.80
C ARG A 31 13.00 0.97 9.30
N LEU A 32 11.89 1.53 8.80
CA LEU A 32 11.73 1.77 7.35
C LEU A 32 12.84 2.66 6.79
N PRO A 33 13.34 2.41 5.58
CA PRO A 33 14.40 3.22 4.98
C PRO A 33 13.92 4.66 4.73
N LYS A 34 14.62 5.63 5.33
CA LYS A 34 14.30 7.06 5.27
C LYS A 34 14.19 7.56 3.83
N GLY A 35 13.07 8.20 3.49
CA GLY A 35 12.81 8.77 2.18
C GLY A 35 12.56 7.73 1.06
N ARG A 36 12.58 6.42 1.36
CA ARG A 36 12.49 5.35 0.36
C ARG A 36 11.37 4.34 0.61
N ALA A 37 10.55 4.56 1.64
CA ALA A 37 9.43 3.69 1.96
C ALA A 37 8.12 4.46 2.07
N GLY A 38 7.02 3.72 2.00
CA GLY A 38 5.67 4.22 2.25
C GLY A 38 4.96 3.37 3.29
N ILE A 39 3.92 3.92 3.84
CA ILE A 39 3.04 3.29 4.83
C ILE A 39 1.61 3.37 4.29
N ILE A 40 0.87 2.26 4.34
CA ILE A 40 -0.57 2.22 4.13
C ILE A 40 -1.23 1.90 5.46
N PHE A 41 -1.79 2.92 6.11
CA PHE A 41 -2.45 2.81 7.39
C PHE A 41 -3.87 2.29 7.23
N ARG A 42 -4.18 1.11 7.76
CA ARG A 42 -5.49 0.46 7.63
C ARG A 42 -6.34 0.60 8.89
N HIS A 43 -6.16 -0.19 9.91
CA HIS A 43 -6.86 -0.16 11.21
C HIS A 43 -8.37 0.11 11.10
N TYR A 44 -9.07 -0.70 10.28
CA TYR A 44 -10.48 -0.46 9.94
C TYR A 44 -11.45 -0.74 11.10
N ARG A 45 -11.07 -1.62 12.04
CA ARG A 45 -11.90 -2.05 13.16
C ARG A 45 -11.60 -1.30 14.46
N THR A 46 -10.51 -0.54 14.49
CA THR A 46 -10.12 0.28 15.63
C THR A 46 -11.11 1.42 15.80
N ALA A 47 -11.48 1.76 17.04
CA ALA A 47 -12.36 2.87 17.36
C ALA A 47 -11.85 4.19 16.74
N ALA A 48 -12.75 5.05 16.29
CA ALA A 48 -12.39 6.22 15.47
C ALA A 48 -11.38 7.14 16.14
N SER A 49 -11.52 7.38 17.43
CA SER A 49 -10.61 8.23 18.23
C SER A 49 -9.21 7.61 18.35
N GLU A 50 -9.15 6.33 18.69
CA GLU A 50 -7.90 5.57 18.83
C GLU A 50 -7.19 5.45 17.46
N ARG A 51 -7.97 5.13 16.41
CA ARG A 51 -7.48 5.06 15.03
C ARG A 51 -6.87 6.38 14.59
N ARG A 52 -7.52 7.50 14.94
CA ARG A 52 -7.01 8.85 14.65
C ARG A 52 -5.74 9.14 15.44
N ALA A 53 -5.71 8.85 16.73
CA ALA A 53 -4.54 9.08 17.58
C ALA A 53 -3.32 8.28 17.09
N LEU A 54 -3.51 7.01 16.75
CA LEU A 54 -2.44 6.18 16.19
C LEU A 54 -1.95 6.69 14.82
N PHE A 55 -2.89 7.11 13.96
CA PHE A 55 -2.53 7.72 12.67
C PHE A 55 -1.66 8.96 12.88
N ASP A 56 -2.02 9.85 13.80
CA ASP A 56 -1.27 11.09 14.08
C ASP A 56 0.14 10.81 14.63
N ARG A 57 0.30 9.76 15.43
CA ARG A 57 1.64 9.30 15.90
C ARG A 57 2.49 8.81 14.73
N ILE A 58 1.94 7.95 13.87
CA ILE A 58 2.63 7.47 12.68
C ILE A 58 2.92 8.62 11.71
N ALA A 59 2.01 9.58 11.56
CA ALA A 59 2.21 10.73 10.69
C ALA A 59 3.38 11.62 11.14
N ARG A 60 3.56 11.82 12.45
CA ARG A 60 4.73 12.54 13.00
C ARG A 60 6.03 11.80 12.63
N MET A 61 6.08 10.48 12.82
CA MET A 61 7.23 9.67 12.49
C MET A 61 7.51 9.68 10.98
N ALA A 62 6.48 9.52 10.17
CA ALA A 62 6.58 9.51 8.71
C ALA A 62 7.16 10.83 8.18
N ARG A 63 6.70 11.98 8.69
CA ARG A 63 7.25 13.30 8.32
C ARG A 63 8.73 13.42 8.67
N GLY A 64 9.13 13.08 9.90
CA GLY A 64 10.53 13.13 10.34
C GLY A 64 11.45 12.21 9.54
N ARG A 65 10.90 11.14 8.97
CA ARG A 65 11.64 10.17 8.16
C ARG A 65 11.42 10.32 6.65
N ARG A 66 10.66 11.32 6.21
CA ARG A 66 10.30 11.55 4.80
C ARG A 66 9.67 10.33 4.13
N LEU A 67 8.82 9.60 4.85
CA LEU A 67 8.03 8.48 4.34
C LEU A 67 6.71 8.98 3.76
N LEU A 68 6.20 8.32 2.73
CA LEU A 68 4.82 8.53 2.27
C LEU A 68 3.84 7.84 3.24
N LEU A 69 2.78 8.53 3.63
CA LEU A 69 1.73 7.98 4.47
C LEU A 69 0.39 8.03 3.76
N MET A 70 -0.15 6.87 3.44
CA MET A 70 -1.48 6.72 2.83
C MET A 70 -2.49 6.20 3.85
N LEU A 71 -3.73 6.69 3.76
CA LEU A 71 -4.83 6.23 4.59
C LEU A 71 -5.66 5.18 3.85
N GLY A 72 -5.88 4.03 4.47
CA GLY A 72 -6.90 3.07 4.05
C GLY A 72 -8.29 3.64 4.35
N GLY A 73 -9.06 3.99 3.31
CA GLY A 73 -10.35 4.64 3.44
C GLY A 73 -10.74 5.47 2.22
N THR A 74 -11.45 6.57 2.45
CA THR A 74 -11.90 7.47 1.39
C THR A 74 -10.89 8.58 1.11
N ALA A 75 -10.96 9.17 -0.09
CA ALA A 75 -10.16 10.32 -0.47
C ALA A 75 -10.43 11.54 0.45
N MET A 76 -11.69 11.76 0.83
CA MET A 76 -12.08 12.84 1.74
C MET A 76 -11.48 12.66 3.13
N GLN A 77 -11.54 11.43 3.67
CA GLN A 77 -10.96 11.13 4.97
C GLN A 77 -9.44 11.30 4.95
N ALA A 78 -8.77 10.82 3.90
CA ALA A 78 -7.33 11.01 3.74
C ALA A 78 -6.93 12.48 3.68
N GLN A 79 -7.70 13.31 2.97
CA GLN A 79 -7.49 14.76 2.94
C GLN A 79 -7.68 15.39 4.32
N ALA A 80 -8.75 15.04 5.03
CA ALA A 80 -9.05 15.57 6.36
C ALA A 80 -7.99 15.18 7.40
N TRP A 81 -7.36 14.01 7.22
CA TRP A 81 -6.31 13.52 8.11
C TRP A 81 -4.90 14.00 7.72
N GLY A 82 -4.74 14.67 6.59
CA GLY A 82 -3.46 15.16 6.11
C GLY A 82 -2.53 14.06 5.59
N ALA A 83 -3.11 12.96 5.09
CA ALA A 83 -2.35 11.89 4.44
C ALA A 83 -1.84 12.33 3.04
N ASP A 84 -0.76 11.70 2.57
CA ASP A 84 -0.23 11.91 1.20
C ASP A 84 -1.12 11.26 0.12
N GLY A 85 -2.00 10.34 0.51
CA GLY A 85 -2.89 9.62 -0.39
C GLY A 85 -3.88 8.71 0.33
N TRP A 86 -4.69 8.02 -0.46
CA TRP A 86 -5.62 7.02 0.07
C TRP A 86 -5.47 5.66 -0.62
N HIS A 87 -5.79 4.61 0.10
CA HIS A 87 -5.84 3.25 -0.38
C HIS A 87 -7.27 2.71 -0.27
N GLY A 88 -7.89 2.39 -1.40
CA GLY A 88 -9.25 1.86 -1.39
C GLY A 88 -9.94 1.92 -2.75
N ARG A 89 -11.22 1.50 -2.72
CA ARG A 89 -12.08 1.42 -3.91
C ARG A 89 -13.00 2.62 -4.09
N ASP A 90 -12.87 3.65 -3.25
CA ASP A 90 -13.67 4.87 -3.38
C ASP A 90 -13.50 5.49 -4.78
N ARG A 91 -14.61 5.99 -5.33
CA ARG A 91 -14.65 6.64 -6.65
C ARG A 91 -14.51 8.15 -6.55
N ARG A 92 -14.71 8.72 -5.36
CA ARG A 92 -14.64 10.15 -5.13
C ARG A 92 -13.19 10.60 -5.10
N ARG A 93 -12.93 11.75 -5.74
CA ARG A 93 -11.62 12.40 -5.67
C ARG A 93 -11.62 13.40 -4.52
N ALA A 94 -10.45 13.58 -3.90
CA ALA A 94 -10.24 14.68 -2.98
C ALA A 94 -10.15 16.01 -3.75
N ALA A 95 -10.46 17.11 -3.08
CA ALA A 95 -10.29 18.46 -3.66
C ALA A 95 -8.80 18.76 -3.94
N LYS A 96 -7.90 18.23 -3.10
CA LYS A 96 -6.45 18.30 -3.32
C LYS A 96 -5.94 17.07 -4.08
N PRO A 97 -4.88 17.20 -4.89
CA PRO A 97 -4.27 16.07 -5.59
C PRO A 97 -3.57 15.16 -4.56
N LEU A 98 -4.19 14.05 -4.22
CA LEU A 98 -3.65 13.00 -3.37
C LEU A 98 -3.27 11.77 -4.22
N LEU A 99 -2.30 10.99 -3.75
CA LEU A 99 -1.99 9.69 -4.36
C LEU A 99 -3.16 8.73 -4.14
N HIS A 100 -3.49 7.96 -5.16
CA HIS A 100 -4.51 6.93 -5.08
C HIS A 100 -3.92 5.55 -5.36
N SER A 101 -4.09 4.62 -4.44
CA SER A 101 -3.78 3.21 -4.67
C SER A 101 -5.02 2.33 -4.52
N ARG A 102 -5.07 1.24 -5.30
CA ARG A 102 -6.17 0.28 -5.24
C ARG A 102 -5.67 -1.14 -4.96
N PRO A 103 -6.41 -1.93 -4.16
CA PRO A 103 -6.20 -3.37 -4.10
C PRO A 103 -6.68 -4.00 -5.40
N VAL A 104 -5.93 -4.98 -5.92
CA VAL A 104 -6.25 -5.73 -7.13
C VAL A 104 -5.94 -7.21 -6.92
N HIS A 105 -6.91 -8.08 -7.27
CA HIS A 105 -6.80 -9.52 -7.11
C HIS A 105 -7.01 -10.27 -8.43
N ASP A 106 -7.62 -9.62 -9.42
CA ASP A 106 -7.94 -10.18 -10.73
C ASP A 106 -7.89 -9.13 -11.85
N TRP A 107 -8.14 -9.59 -13.08
CA TRP A 107 -8.13 -8.73 -14.26
C TRP A 107 -9.24 -7.67 -14.28
N ARG A 108 -10.41 -7.97 -13.70
CA ARG A 108 -11.55 -7.05 -13.64
C ARG A 108 -11.23 -5.86 -12.72
N GLU A 109 -10.66 -6.15 -11.57
CA GLU A 109 -10.18 -5.11 -10.64
C GLU A 109 -9.00 -4.31 -11.23
N MET A 110 -8.16 -4.94 -12.07
CA MET A 110 -7.10 -4.25 -12.83
C MET A 110 -7.68 -3.21 -13.80
N VAL A 111 -8.69 -3.60 -14.58
CA VAL A 111 -9.39 -2.67 -15.49
C VAL A 111 -10.04 -1.53 -14.73
N GLN A 112 -10.69 -1.82 -13.59
CA GLN A 112 -11.27 -0.79 -12.73
C GLN A 112 -10.21 0.16 -12.17
N ALA A 113 -9.04 -0.35 -11.76
CA ALA A 113 -7.96 0.50 -11.25
C ALA A 113 -7.48 1.49 -12.32
N ALA A 114 -7.38 1.06 -13.59
CA ALA A 114 -7.05 1.93 -14.71
C ALA A 114 -8.17 2.97 -14.98
N HIS A 115 -9.42 2.54 -14.99
CA HIS A 115 -10.59 3.42 -15.20
C HIS A 115 -10.67 4.53 -14.14
N PHE A 116 -10.42 4.21 -12.88
CA PHE A 116 -10.41 5.18 -11.78
C PHE A 116 -9.07 5.91 -11.60
N SER A 117 -8.17 5.81 -12.57
CA SER A 117 -6.89 6.53 -12.59
C SER A 117 -6.07 6.33 -11.29
N ALA A 118 -5.97 5.09 -10.81
CA ALA A 118 -5.08 4.77 -9.70
C ALA A 118 -3.64 5.10 -10.08
N ASP A 119 -2.89 5.73 -9.17
CA ASP A 119 -1.48 6.05 -9.38
C ASP A 119 -0.61 4.79 -9.30
N PHE A 120 -1.03 3.79 -8.51
CA PHE A 120 -0.44 2.46 -8.43
C PHE A 120 -1.45 1.46 -7.84
N ILE A 121 -1.12 0.19 -7.95
CA ILE A 121 -1.95 -0.90 -7.40
C ILE A 121 -1.15 -1.79 -6.46
N LEU A 122 -1.87 -2.43 -5.53
CA LEU A 122 -1.37 -3.56 -4.75
C LEU A 122 -1.99 -4.83 -5.30
N LEU A 123 -1.18 -5.61 -6.03
CA LEU A 123 -1.61 -6.87 -6.64
C LEU A 123 -1.35 -8.03 -5.67
N SER A 124 -2.40 -8.73 -5.28
CA SER A 124 -2.34 -9.76 -4.24
C SER A 124 -3.37 -10.89 -4.43
N PRO A 125 -3.17 -12.03 -3.74
CA PRO A 125 -1.98 -12.40 -3.01
C PRO A 125 -0.95 -13.10 -3.91
N LEU A 126 0.32 -12.67 -3.86
CA LEU A 126 1.38 -13.31 -4.65
C LEU A 126 1.69 -14.71 -4.12
N PHE A 127 1.83 -14.86 -2.79
CA PHE A 127 2.06 -16.11 -2.06
C PHE A 127 1.02 -16.31 -0.97
N ARG A 128 1.02 -17.48 -0.34
CA ARG A 128 0.21 -17.74 0.85
C ARG A 128 0.47 -16.70 1.94
N THR A 129 -0.57 -16.24 2.59
CA THR A 129 -0.49 -15.20 3.62
C THR A 129 -1.38 -15.54 4.81
N ARG A 130 -0.91 -15.20 6.01
CA ARG A 130 -1.68 -15.36 7.25
C ARG A 130 -2.89 -14.42 7.33
N SER A 131 -2.83 -13.29 6.65
CA SER A 131 -3.90 -12.29 6.66
C SER A 131 -5.19 -12.76 5.99
N HIS A 132 -5.10 -13.66 5.00
CA HIS A 132 -6.23 -14.21 4.26
C HIS A 132 -5.98 -15.70 3.97
N PRO A 133 -6.05 -16.56 5.01
CA PRO A 133 -5.89 -17.99 4.83
C PRO A 133 -7.01 -18.50 3.90
N GLY A 134 -6.68 -19.33 2.93
CA GLY A 134 -7.65 -19.87 1.96
C GLY A 134 -7.86 -19.04 0.69
N SER A 135 -7.37 -17.81 0.59
CA SER A 135 -7.44 -17.04 -0.65
C SER A 135 -6.65 -17.72 -1.77
N ARG A 136 -7.22 -17.73 -2.98
CA ARG A 136 -6.54 -18.22 -4.18
C ARG A 136 -5.30 -17.36 -4.44
N ILE A 137 -4.13 -18.00 -4.38
CA ILE A 137 -2.85 -17.34 -4.68
C ILE A 137 -2.67 -17.18 -6.19
N LEU A 138 -2.08 -16.07 -6.61
CA LEU A 138 -1.73 -15.82 -8.00
C LEU A 138 -0.50 -16.63 -8.42
N GLY A 139 0.44 -16.83 -7.52
CA GLY A 139 1.74 -17.36 -7.83
C GLY A 139 2.52 -16.45 -8.78
N ARG A 140 3.76 -16.83 -9.11
CA ARG A 140 4.63 -16.00 -9.96
C ARG A 140 4.08 -15.83 -11.39
N LYS A 141 3.54 -16.91 -11.98
CA LYS A 141 2.99 -16.87 -13.35
C LYS A 141 1.73 -16.02 -13.45
N GLY A 142 0.75 -16.23 -12.54
CA GLY A 142 -0.50 -15.46 -12.52
C GLY A 142 -0.25 -13.97 -12.21
N PHE A 143 0.65 -13.68 -11.26
CA PHE A 143 1.06 -12.33 -10.97
C PHE A 143 1.67 -11.63 -12.20
N ALA A 144 2.65 -12.27 -12.87
CA ALA A 144 3.29 -11.70 -14.05
C ALA A 144 2.31 -11.49 -15.22
N ALA A 145 1.34 -12.39 -15.40
CA ALA A 145 0.29 -12.23 -16.40
C ALA A 145 -0.57 -10.99 -16.14
N LEU A 146 -1.01 -10.78 -14.89
CA LEU A 146 -1.78 -9.60 -14.51
C LEU A 146 -0.94 -8.32 -14.52
N ALA A 147 0.31 -8.37 -14.04
CA ALA A 147 1.20 -7.21 -14.02
C ALA A 147 1.47 -6.65 -15.43
N ARG A 148 1.53 -7.50 -16.45
CA ARG A 148 1.65 -7.07 -17.87
C ARG A 148 0.46 -6.26 -18.39
N LEU A 149 -0.73 -6.44 -17.81
CA LEU A 149 -1.93 -5.69 -18.17
C LEU A 149 -1.99 -4.32 -17.48
N ALA A 150 -1.15 -4.09 -16.48
CA ALA A 150 -1.17 -2.87 -15.70
C ALA A 150 -0.62 -1.68 -16.49
N ARG A 151 -1.37 -0.57 -16.46
CA ARG A 151 -0.95 0.73 -17.02
C ARG A 151 -0.33 1.66 -15.98
N MET A 152 -0.17 1.18 -14.76
CA MET A 152 0.38 1.88 -13.62
C MET A 152 1.36 0.97 -12.86
N PRO A 153 2.23 1.50 -11.98
CA PRO A 153 3.12 0.71 -11.15
C PRO A 153 2.38 -0.35 -10.33
N VAL A 154 2.95 -1.54 -10.27
CA VAL A 154 2.42 -2.70 -9.54
C VAL A 154 3.27 -2.97 -8.30
N ILE A 155 2.65 -2.92 -7.14
CA ILE A 155 3.27 -3.29 -5.86
C ILE A 155 2.80 -4.70 -5.49
N ALA A 156 3.73 -5.62 -5.33
CA ALA A 156 3.43 -7.00 -4.95
C ALA A 156 3.05 -7.09 -3.48
N LEU A 157 1.94 -7.80 -3.16
CA LEU A 157 1.49 -8.01 -1.79
C LEU A 157 1.08 -9.48 -1.58
N GLY A 158 1.10 -9.93 -0.32
CA GLY A 158 0.70 -11.27 0.10
C GLY A 158 1.87 -12.24 0.16
N GLY A 159 2.31 -12.56 1.37
CA GLY A 159 3.41 -13.49 1.66
C GLY A 159 4.77 -13.04 1.15
N VAL A 160 4.91 -11.79 0.75
CA VAL A 160 6.18 -11.22 0.26
C VAL A 160 7.10 -10.89 1.44
N ARG A 161 8.39 -11.20 1.28
CA ARG A 161 9.46 -10.94 2.24
C ARG A 161 10.65 -10.33 1.52
N THR A 162 11.57 -9.73 2.25
CA THR A 162 12.79 -9.11 1.72
C THR A 162 13.58 -10.07 0.81
N ALA A 163 13.67 -11.36 1.17
CA ALA A 163 14.33 -12.38 0.37
C ALA A 163 13.76 -12.56 -1.06
N HIS A 164 12.54 -12.12 -1.30
CA HIS A 164 11.91 -12.20 -2.63
C HIS A 164 12.28 -11.03 -3.56
N HIS A 165 12.99 -10.01 -3.04
CA HIS A 165 13.25 -8.75 -3.76
C HIS A 165 13.82 -8.96 -5.17
N GLY A 166 14.84 -9.81 -5.31
CA GLY A 166 15.51 -10.03 -6.60
C GLY A 166 14.60 -10.59 -7.70
N MET A 167 13.56 -11.39 -7.35
CA MET A 167 12.66 -11.95 -8.35
C MET A 167 11.50 -11.01 -8.73
N LEU A 168 11.17 -10.00 -7.90
CA LEU A 168 9.98 -9.19 -8.08
C LEU A 168 10.01 -8.38 -9.39
N THR A 169 11.14 -7.82 -9.74
CA THR A 169 11.31 -7.08 -11.00
C THR A 169 11.06 -7.98 -12.20
N GLY A 170 11.56 -9.22 -12.18
CA GLY A 170 11.37 -10.20 -13.25
C GLY A 170 9.92 -10.63 -13.49
N ILE A 171 9.03 -10.42 -12.51
CA ILE A 171 7.60 -10.68 -12.65
C ILE A 171 6.75 -9.42 -12.84
N GLY A 172 7.39 -8.26 -13.07
CA GLY A 172 6.73 -6.99 -13.38
C GLY A 172 6.30 -6.17 -12.16
N ALA A 173 6.80 -6.47 -10.96
CA ALA A 173 6.56 -5.64 -9.79
C ALA A 173 7.53 -4.45 -9.74
N SER A 174 7.01 -3.26 -9.48
CA SER A 174 7.77 -2.02 -9.24
C SER A 174 8.20 -1.87 -7.78
N GLY A 175 7.71 -2.73 -6.91
CA GLY A 175 7.99 -2.73 -5.48
C GLY A 175 7.13 -3.78 -4.78
N TRP A 176 7.17 -3.77 -3.45
CA TRP A 176 6.43 -4.73 -2.64
C TRP A 176 5.89 -4.12 -1.35
N ALA A 177 4.84 -4.73 -0.83
CA ALA A 177 4.25 -4.39 0.44
C ALA A 177 4.19 -5.63 1.34
N ALA A 178 4.37 -5.42 2.63
CA ALA A 178 4.19 -6.47 3.63
C ALA A 178 3.49 -5.94 4.87
N ILE A 179 2.84 -6.85 5.58
CA ILE A 179 2.30 -6.67 6.93
C ILE A 179 3.37 -7.19 7.90
N ASP A 180 3.48 -8.50 7.96
CA ASP A 180 4.38 -9.20 8.90
C ASP A 180 5.86 -9.17 8.47
N GLY A 181 6.14 -9.11 7.19
CA GLY A 181 7.50 -9.20 6.63
C GLY A 181 8.40 -7.98 6.87
N LEU A 182 7.84 -6.89 7.41
CA LEU A 182 8.57 -5.68 7.81
C LEU A 182 8.44 -5.40 9.31
N SER A 183 7.66 -6.23 10.04
CA SER A 183 7.41 -6.09 11.47
C SER A 183 8.35 -6.93 12.34
N LEU A 184 9.34 -7.61 11.73
CA LEU A 184 10.34 -8.45 12.40
C LEU A 184 11.65 -7.70 12.63
#